data_525efc7988ad444e90f0d3ccbaedb77a
#
_entry.id   525efc7988ad444e90f0d3ccbaedb77a
#
_cell.length_a   1.000
_cell.length_b   1.000
_cell.length_c   1.000
_cell.angle_alpha   90.00
_cell.angle_beta   90.00
_cell.angle_gamma   90.00
#
_symmetry.space_group_name_H-M   'P 1'
#
loop_
_entity.id
_entity.type
_entity.pdbx_description
1 polymer ?
#
loop_
_entity_poly.entity_id
_entity_poly.type
_entity_poly.pdbx_seq_one_letter_code
_entity_poly.pdbx_strand_id
1 'polypeptide(L)'
;MKKIFVVLLLTLGLNCNSLAAGSSSSSSGSGDMDTKSNYDKAVKLIKAAKKYEIDGKVDKAKKRYERALKFLVKSNKSKPNKADTLNYLGFTTRKLGDFENGEKYYLQGLAIDPKHTGINEYLGELYVATNRHNLAVERLEVLKGCGCEEYDQLKAVIAGEKSKY
;
A
#
# COMPACT_ATOMS: atom_id res chain seq x y z
N MET A 1 -21.43 -53.44 24.45
CA MET A 1 -20.34 -54.38 24.77
C MET A 1 -19.05 -53.54 24.84
N LYS A 2 -18.70 -53.07 26.02
CA LYS A 2 -17.67 -53.60 26.95
C LYS A 2 -16.36 -53.94 26.22
N LYS A 3 -15.27 -53.23 26.46
CA LYS A 3 -14.25 -53.40 27.45
C LYS A 3 -13.17 -52.34 27.19
N ILE A 4 -12.78 -51.41 28.04
CA ILE A 4 -12.06 -51.45 29.31
C ILE A 4 -10.57 -51.89 29.18
N PHE A 5 -9.71 -51.00 29.76
CA PHE A 5 -8.35 -51.15 30.32
C PHE A 5 -7.19 -51.13 29.31
N VAL A 6 -6.07 -50.52 29.55
CA VAL A 6 -5.20 -50.48 30.78
C VAL A 6 -4.33 -49.25 30.79
N VAL A 7 -4.22 -48.63 31.93
CA VAL A 7 -3.24 -47.68 32.42
C VAL A 7 -1.89 -48.36 32.58
N LEU A 8 -0.80 -47.72 32.22
CA LEU A 8 0.49 -47.99 32.85
C LEU A 8 1.26 -46.69 33.06
N LEU A 9 1.38 -46.34 34.32
CA LEU A 9 2.33 -45.41 34.91
C LEU A 9 3.68 -46.10 35.07
N LEU A 10 4.75 -45.35 35.05
CA LEU A 10 5.99 -45.40 35.81
C LEU A 10 7.13 -44.79 34.98
N THR A 11 8.07 -44.03 35.38
CA THR A 11 8.54 -43.39 36.61
C THR A 11 9.70 -42.47 36.22
N LEU A 12 9.83 -41.44 37.02
CA LEU A 12 11.02 -40.68 37.43
C LEU A 12 12.37 -40.90 36.71
N GLY A 13 12.97 -39.78 36.39
CA GLY A 13 14.40 -39.64 36.18
C GLY A 13 14.79 -38.16 36.23
N LEU A 14 14.96 -37.65 37.48
CA LEU A 14 15.69 -36.39 37.69
C LEU A 14 17.17 -36.63 37.36
N ASN A 15 17.75 -35.71 36.57
CA ASN A 15 19.15 -35.37 36.76
C ASN A 15 19.40 -33.90 36.42
N CYS A 16 19.82 -33.19 37.44
CA CYS A 16 20.37 -31.84 37.42
C CYS A 16 21.80 -31.81 36.88
N ASN A 17 22.21 -30.60 36.61
CA ASN A 17 23.55 -30.01 36.37
C ASN A 17 23.89 -29.84 34.89
N SER A 18 24.39 -28.71 34.41
CA SER A 18 25.21 -27.70 35.09
C SER A 18 25.15 -26.38 34.33
N LEU A 19 25.40 -25.31 35.04
CA LEU A 19 25.71 -23.96 34.55
C LEU A 19 26.83 -23.96 33.49
N ALA A 20 26.63 -23.23 32.43
CA ALA A 20 27.70 -22.53 31.75
C ALA A 20 27.19 -21.14 31.34
N ALA A 21 27.58 -20.18 32.15
CA ALA A 21 27.52 -18.79 31.77
C ALA A 21 28.51 -18.56 30.62
N GLY A 22 27.97 -18.19 29.47
CA GLY A 22 28.72 -17.74 28.31
C GLY A 22 28.11 -16.42 27.84
N SER A 23 28.45 -15.34 28.53
CA SER A 23 28.23 -14.00 27.99
C SER A 23 29.20 -13.80 26.83
N SER A 24 28.67 -13.83 25.63
CA SER A 24 29.32 -13.24 24.49
C SER A 24 28.38 -12.18 23.91
N SER A 25 28.51 -10.99 24.43
CA SER A 25 28.10 -9.77 23.81
C SER A 25 28.91 -9.59 22.53
N SER A 26 28.45 -10.15 21.45
CA SER A 26 28.85 -9.70 20.13
C SER A 26 27.94 -8.56 19.72
N SER A 27 28.31 -7.36 20.07
CA SER A 27 27.85 -6.15 19.39
C SER A 27 28.33 -6.23 17.94
N SER A 28 27.53 -6.87 17.11
CA SER A 28 27.68 -6.76 15.69
C SER A 28 27.20 -5.39 15.30
N GLY A 29 28.07 -4.62 14.68
CA GLY A 29 27.77 -3.29 14.15
C GLY A 29 26.47 -3.27 13.40
N SER A 30 25.55 -2.45 13.88
CA SER A 30 24.39 -2.03 13.14
C SER A 30 24.86 -1.27 11.92
N GLY A 31 25.01 -1.98 10.82
CA GLY A 31 24.83 -1.36 9.53
C GLY A 31 23.50 -0.66 9.57
N ASP A 32 23.47 0.57 9.10
CA ASP A 32 22.29 1.43 8.97
C ASP A 32 21.20 0.67 8.19
N MET A 33 20.49 -0.19 8.90
CA MET A 33 19.33 -0.89 8.34
C MET A 33 18.29 0.19 8.12
N ASP A 34 18.11 0.55 6.84
CA ASP A 34 17.04 1.40 6.33
C ASP A 34 15.73 1.08 7.07
N THR A 35 15.52 1.76 8.21
CA THR A 35 14.40 1.58 9.14
C THR A 35 13.07 2.05 8.56
N LYS A 36 13.09 2.52 7.31
CA LYS A 36 11.92 2.99 6.60
C LYS A 36 10.87 1.89 6.45
N SER A 37 9.65 2.25 6.78
CA SER A 37 8.51 1.36 6.60
C SER A 37 8.34 0.93 5.14
N ASN A 38 7.63 -0.18 4.90
CA ASN A 38 7.28 -0.58 3.54
C ASN A 38 6.49 0.50 2.80
N TYR A 39 5.66 1.26 3.52
CA TYR A 39 4.94 2.41 2.97
C TYR A 39 5.91 3.49 2.48
N ASP A 40 6.87 3.91 3.30
CA ASP A 40 7.83 4.95 2.91
C ASP A 40 8.71 4.54 1.72
N LYS A 41 9.12 3.26 1.67
CA LYS A 41 9.84 2.69 0.53
C LYS A 41 9.02 2.76 -0.76
N ALA A 42 7.72 2.46 -0.66
CA ALA A 42 6.81 2.56 -1.79
C ALA A 42 6.62 4.01 -2.25
N VAL A 43 6.36 4.93 -1.34
CA VAL A 43 6.19 6.36 -1.65
C VAL A 43 7.41 6.93 -2.35
N LYS A 44 8.63 6.59 -1.88
CA LYS A 44 9.87 6.99 -2.54
C LYS A 44 9.96 6.46 -3.99
N LEU A 45 9.56 5.22 -4.21
CA LEU A 45 9.57 4.61 -5.54
C LEU A 45 8.52 5.26 -6.47
N ILE A 46 7.33 5.59 -5.95
CA ILE A 46 6.27 6.28 -6.70
C ILE A 46 6.74 7.69 -7.11
N LYS A 47 7.34 8.46 -6.19
CA LYS A 47 7.91 9.77 -6.52
C LYS A 47 8.94 9.68 -7.63
N ALA A 48 9.82 8.68 -7.58
CA ALA A 48 10.80 8.45 -8.64
C ALA A 48 10.15 8.01 -9.97
N ALA A 49 9.07 7.21 -9.92
CA ALA A 49 8.33 6.80 -11.10
C ALA A 49 7.67 8.00 -11.80
N LYS A 50 6.97 8.84 -11.04
CA LYS A 50 6.37 10.09 -11.56
C LYS A 50 7.40 10.97 -12.27
N LYS A 51 8.59 11.12 -11.68
CA LYS A 51 9.68 11.86 -12.33
C LYS A 51 10.10 11.22 -13.65
N TYR A 52 10.21 9.89 -13.71
CA TYR A 52 10.54 9.20 -14.95
C TYR A 52 9.45 9.35 -16.03
N GLU A 53 8.17 9.44 -15.66
CA GLU A 53 7.09 9.72 -16.60
C GLU A 53 7.23 11.11 -17.20
N ILE A 54 7.47 12.13 -16.38
CA ILE A 54 7.73 13.51 -16.84
C ILE A 54 8.92 13.55 -17.80
N ASP A 55 9.99 12.79 -17.49
CA ASP A 55 11.18 12.67 -18.35
C ASP A 55 10.93 11.79 -19.62
N GLY A 56 9.75 11.25 -19.85
CA GLY A 56 9.43 10.35 -20.97
C GLY A 56 10.05 8.94 -20.84
N LYS A 57 10.59 8.60 -19.69
CA LYS A 57 11.28 7.31 -19.43
C LYS A 57 10.28 6.24 -18.92
N VAL A 58 9.30 5.89 -19.76
CA VAL A 58 8.14 5.06 -19.40
C VAL A 58 8.54 3.71 -18.80
N ASP A 59 9.50 2.99 -19.40
CA ASP A 59 9.96 1.68 -18.90
C ASP A 59 10.59 1.79 -17.50
N LYS A 60 11.31 2.88 -17.24
CA LYS A 60 11.89 3.11 -15.91
C LYS A 60 10.79 3.43 -14.89
N ALA A 61 9.79 4.19 -15.27
CA ALA A 61 8.63 4.47 -14.43
C ALA A 61 7.89 3.18 -14.08
N LYS A 62 7.56 2.35 -15.09
CA LYS A 62 6.89 1.06 -14.92
C LYS A 62 7.63 0.17 -13.90
N LYS A 63 8.94 -0.02 -14.08
CA LYS A 63 9.75 -0.81 -13.13
C LYS A 63 9.70 -0.27 -11.71
N ARG A 64 9.60 1.05 -11.52
CA ARG A 64 9.45 1.66 -10.19
C ARG A 64 8.07 1.41 -9.60
N TYR A 65 7.02 1.52 -10.40
CA TYR A 65 5.66 1.20 -9.97
C TYR A 65 5.51 -0.28 -9.58
N GLU A 66 6.04 -1.22 -10.34
CA GLU A 66 6.03 -2.64 -10.00
C GLU A 66 6.71 -2.93 -8.65
N ARG A 67 7.84 -2.26 -8.38
CA ARG A 67 8.52 -2.39 -7.09
C ARG A 67 7.74 -1.72 -5.96
N ALA A 68 7.13 -0.56 -6.21
CA ALA A 68 6.30 0.14 -5.24
C ALA A 68 5.10 -0.72 -4.84
N LEU A 69 4.42 -1.33 -5.82
CA LEU A 69 3.28 -2.22 -5.58
C LEU A 69 3.63 -3.36 -4.62
N LYS A 70 4.81 -3.99 -4.78
CA LYS A 70 5.26 -5.06 -3.86
C LYS A 70 5.41 -4.57 -2.41
N PHE A 71 5.90 -3.35 -2.22
CA PHE A 71 6.01 -2.76 -0.88
C PHE A 71 4.66 -2.34 -0.31
N LEU A 72 3.76 -1.79 -1.14
CA LEU A 72 2.41 -1.42 -0.72
C LEU A 72 1.59 -2.65 -0.27
N VAL A 73 1.67 -3.75 -1.01
CA VAL A 73 1.02 -5.01 -0.61
C VAL A 73 1.54 -5.50 0.74
N LYS A 74 2.87 -5.44 0.97
CA LYS A 74 3.45 -5.78 2.28
C LYS A 74 2.98 -4.82 3.38
N SER A 75 2.90 -3.52 3.07
CA SER A 75 2.41 -2.50 4.01
C SER A 75 0.95 -2.77 4.39
N ASN A 76 0.09 -3.02 3.40
CA ASN A 76 -1.33 -3.29 3.63
C ASN A 76 -1.56 -4.60 4.40
N LYS A 77 -0.70 -5.62 4.16
CA LYS A 77 -0.76 -6.87 4.93
C LYS A 77 -0.37 -6.67 6.41
N SER A 78 0.62 -5.84 6.69
CA SER A 78 1.11 -5.60 8.05
C SER A 78 0.25 -4.60 8.83
N LYS A 79 -0.32 -3.63 8.15
CA LYS A 79 -1.20 -2.59 8.70
C LYS A 79 -2.37 -2.36 7.75
N PRO A 80 -3.42 -3.21 7.80
CA PRO A 80 -4.57 -3.10 6.91
C PRO A 80 -5.40 -1.85 7.22
N ASN A 81 -6.31 -1.53 6.29
CA ASN A 81 -7.29 -0.46 6.46
C ASN A 81 -6.67 0.93 6.72
N LYS A 82 -5.62 1.26 5.97
CA LYS A 82 -5.05 2.61 5.91
C LYS A 82 -5.41 3.24 4.56
N ALA A 83 -6.21 4.31 4.59
CA ALA A 83 -6.67 5.00 3.38
C ALA A 83 -5.50 5.43 2.49
N ASP A 84 -4.43 6.00 3.06
CA ASP A 84 -3.21 6.36 2.32
C ASP A 84 -2.57 5.18 1.59
N THR A 85 -2.51 4.01 2.25
CA THR A 85 -1.94 2.80 1.62
C THR A 85 -2.82 2.33 0.47
N LEU A 86 -4.14 2.35 0.65
CA LEU A 86 -5.12 1.99 -0.38
C LEU A 86 -5.11 2.99 -1.54
N ASN A 87 -4.93 4.28 -1.26
CA ASN A 87 -4.71 5.32 -2.26
C ASN A 87 -3.53 4.98 -3.18
N TYR A 88 -2.38 4.69 -2.60
CA TYR A 88 -1.20 4.36 -3.40
C TYR A 88 -1.28 2.97 -4.05
N LEU A 89 -1.97 2.00 -3.46
CA LEU A 89 -2.29 0.73 -4.14
C LEU A 89 -3.12 0.99 -5.38
N GLY A 90 -4.22 1.76 -5.26
CA GLY A 90 -5.06 2.14 -6.40
C GLY A 90 -4.28 2.88 -7.48
N PHE A 91 -3.53 3.91 -7.09
CA PHE A 91 -2.70 4.69 -8.01
C PHE A 91 -1.70 3.80 -8.76
N THR A 92 -0.93 3.01 -8.04
CA THR A 92 0.15 2.21 -8.63
C THR A 92 -0.41 1.11 -9.54
N THR A 93 -1.51 0.48 -9.14
CA THR A 93 -2.19 -0.57 -9.91
C THR A 93 -2.78 0.02 -11.21
N ARG A 94 -3.43 1.19 -11.13
CA ARG A 94 -3.91 1.94 -12.31
C ARG A 94 -2.76 2.31 -13.26
N LYS A 95 -1.63 2.80 -12.74
CA LYS A 95 -0.45 3.17 -13.54
C LYS A 95 0.21 1.98 -14.23
N LEU A 96 -0.05 0.77 -13.75
CA LEU A 96 0.36 -0.48 -14.40
C LEU A 96 -0.68 -1.01 -15.39
N GLY A 97 -1.80 -0.31 -15.58
CA GLY A 97 -2.84 -0.62 -16.56
C GLY A 97 -4.01 -1.44 -16.02
N ASP A 98 -4.00 -1.81 -14.75
CA ASP A 98 -5.08 -2.56 -14.11
C ASP A 98 -6.08 -1.58 -13.46
N PHE A 99 -6.97 -1.04 -14.28
CA PHE A 99 -7.97 -0.07 -13.85
C PHE A 99 -9.00 -0.67 -12.89
N GLU A 100 -9.41 -1.93 -13.10
CA GLU A 100 -10.41 -2.58 -12.28
C GLU A 100 -9.96 -2.78 -10.84
N ASN A 101 -8.78 -3.35 -10.62
CA ASN A 101 -8.25 -3.50 -9.28
C ASN A 101 -7.80 -2.16 -8.67
N GLY A 102 -7.37 -1.21 -9.49
CA GLY A 102 -7.11 0.17 -9.06
C GLY A 102 -8.35 0.81 -8.44
N GLU A 103 -9.50 0.71 -9.11
CA GLU A 103 -10.79 1.20 -8.62
C GLU A 103 -11.20 0.51 -7.30
N LYS A 104 -11.06 -0.81 -7.21
CA LYS A 104 -11.39 -1.56 -5.98
C LYS A 104 -10.61 -1.04 -4.77
N TYR A 105 -9.31 -0.75 -4.93
CA TYR A 105 -8.51 -0.18 -3.85
C TYR A 105 -8.99 1.22 -3.45
N TYR A 106 -9.32 2.08 -4.40
CA TYR A 106 -9.85 3.40 -4.11
C TYR A 106 -11.18 3.32 -3.36
N LEU A 107 -12.11 2.48 -3.81
CA LEU A 107 -13.40 2.30 -3.14
C LEU A 107 -13.24 1.75 -1.71
N GLN A 108 -12.31 0.82 -1.49
CA GLN A 108 -11.97 0.37 -0.13
C GLN A 108 -11.42 1.53 0.73
N GLY A 109 -10.58 2.38 0.15
CA GLY A 109 -10.06 3.56 0.84
C GLY A 109 -11.15 4.57 1.20
N LEU A 110 -12.08 4.83 0.29
CA LEU A 110 -13.23 5.72 0.54
C LEU A 110 -14.24 5.14 1.55
N ALA A 111 -14.31 3.83 1.70
CA ALA A 111 -15.10 3.22 2.77
C ALA A 111 -14.53 3.52 4.18
N ILE A 112 -13.24 3.84 4.26
CA ILE A 112 -12.54 4.20 5.50
C ILE A 112 -12.55 5.72 5.70
N ASP A 113 -12.18 6.46 4.66
CA ASP A 113 -12.13 7.91 4.65
C ASP A 113 -12.81 8.46 3.38
N PRO A 114 -14.12 8.74 3.43
CA PRO A 114 -14.89 9.22 2.28
C PRO A 114 -14.40 10.56 1.71
N LYS A 115 -13.69 11.35 2.51
CA LYS A 115 -13.18 12.67 2.13
C LYS A 115 -11.69 12.70 1.80
N HIS A 116 -11.04 11.55 1.72
CA HIS A 116 -9.62 11.47 1.39
C HIS A 116 -9.33 12.12 0.04
N THR A 117 -8.63 13.26 0.05
CA THR A 117 -8.46 14.12 -1.15
C THR A 117 -7.79 13.36 -2.29
N GLY A 118 -6.64 12.72 -2.05
CA GLY A 118 -5.93 12.00 -3.10
C GLY A 118 -6.69 10.79 -3.67
N ILE A 119 -7.56 10.13 -2.89
CA ILE A 119 -8.39 9.04 -3.44
C ILE A 119 -9.48 9.62 -4.35
N ASN A 120 -10.16 10.69 -3.92
CA ASN A 120 -11.20 11.32 -4.74
C ASN A 120 -10.60 11.88 -6.04
N GLU A 121 -9.41 12.48 -6.02
CA GLU A 121 -8.68 12.92 -7.21
C GLU A 121 -8.41 11.73 -8.15
N TYR A 122 -7.66 10.72 -7.68
CA TYR A 122 -7.20 9.64 -8.56
C TYR A 122 -8.30 8.70 -9.02
N LEU A 123 -9.35 8.51 -8.23
CA LEU A 123 -10.53 7.78 -8.67
C LEU A 123 -11.31 8.60 -9.72
N GLY A 124 -11.41 9.91 -9.55
CA GLY A 124 -11.98 10.81 -10.54
C GLY A 124 -11.23 10.75 -11.86
N GLU A 125 -9.90 10.81 -11.85
CA GLU A 125 -9.08 10.63 -13.06
C GLU A 125 -9.26 9.25 -13.70
N LEU A 126 -9.39 8.20 -12.90
CA LEU A 126 -9.67 6.85 -13.40
C LEU A 126 -11.03 6.82 -14.10
N TYR A 127 -12.05 7.48 -13.56
CA TYR A 127 -13.36 7.58 -14.19
C TYR A 127 -13.33 8.34 -15.51
N VAL A 128 -12.58 9.43 -15.61
CA VAL A 128 -12.35 10.11 -16.90
C VAL A 128 -11.68 9.17 -17.90
N ALA A 129 -10.59 8.50 -17.50
CA ALA A 129 -9.85 7.58 -18.35
C ALA A 129 -10.68 6.38 -18.85
N THR A 130 -11.76 6.05 -18.14
CA THR A 130 -12.69 4.95 -18.47
C THR A 130 -14.04 5.44 -19.00
N ASN A 131 -14.12 6.71 -19.48
CA ASN A 131 -15.32 7.37 -20.04
C ASN A 131 -16.53 7.43 -19.08
N ARG A 132 -16.28 7.46 -17.77
CA ARG A 132 -17.31 7.56 -16.72
C ARG A 132 -17.35 8.97 -16.12
N HIS A 133 -17.51 10.00 -16.97
CA HIS A 133 -17.38 11.42 -16.59
C HIS A 133 -18.33 11.83 -15.44
N ASN A 134 -19.56 11.30 -15.41
CA ASN A 134 -20.51 11.63 -14.34
C ASN A 134 -19.95 11.25 -12.96
N LEU A 135 -19.31 10.08 -12.85
CA LEU A 135 -18.68 9.64 -11.59
C LEU A 135 -17.45 10.49 -11.24
N ALA A 136 -16.72 10.98 -12.23
CA ALA A 136 -15.61 11.91 -12.00
C ALA A 136 -16.11 13.24 -11.41
N VAL A 137 -17.22 13.77 -11.91
CA VAL A 137 -17.85 14.99 -11.39
C VAL A 137 -18.31 14.78 -9.94
N GLU A 138 -18.87 13.62 -9.60
CA GLU A 138 -19.21 13.31 -8.20
C GLU A 138 -17.98 13.34 -7.29
N ARG A 139 -16.83 12.85 -7.75
CA ARG A 139 -15.58 12.94 -6.96
C ARG A 139 -15.10 14.38 -6.81
N LEU A 140 -15.25 15.19 -7.87
CA LEU A 140 -14.90 16.61 -7.82
C LEU A 140 -15.76 17.37 -6.80
N GLU A 141 -17.06 17.08 -6.74
CA GLU A 141 -17.96 17.72 -5.76
C GLU A 141 -17.55 17.39 -4.30
N VAL A 142 -17.04 16.16 -4.04
CA VAL A 142 -16.50 15.81 -2.70
C VAL A 142 -15.30 16.68 -2.34
N LEU A 143 -14.47 17.05 -3.33
CA LEU A 143 -13.29 17.88 -3.13
C LEU A 143 -13.62 19.37 -3.03
N LYS A 144 -14.84 19.79 -3.34
CA LYS A 144 -15.24 21.18 -3.33
C LYS A 144 -15.04 21.81 -1.96
N GLY A 145 -14.32 22.91 -1.93
CA GLY A 145 -14.03 23.65 -0.70
C GLY A 145 -12.88 23.09 0.14
N CYS A 146 -12.14 22.08 -0.31
CA CYS A 146 -10.95 21.59 0.40
C CYS A 146 -9.79 22.61 0.41
N GLY A 147 -9.75 23.53 -0.57
CA GLY A 147 -8.60 24.41 -0.76
C GLY A 147 -7.32 23.65 -1.13
N CYS A 148 -7.46 22.48 -1.75
CA CYS A 148 -6.41 21.54 -2.04
C CYS A 148 -6.09 21.46 -3.54
N GLU A 149 -4.86 21.06 -3.88
CA GLU A 149 -4.39 20.93 -5.26
C GLU A 149 -5.16 19.85 -6.03
N GLU A 150 -5.62 18.81 -5.32
CA GLU A 150 -6.37 17.69 -5.88
C GLU A 150 -7.68 18.12 -6.55
N TYR A 151 -8.36 19.13 -6.01
CA TYR A 151 -9.55 19.70 -6.64
C TYR A 151 -9.21 20.33 -7.99
N ASP A 152 -8.17 21.16 -8.04
CA ASP A 152 -7.79 21.86 -9.27
C ASP A 152 -7.28 20.88 -10.34
N GLN A 153 -6.54 19.85 -9.93
CA GLN A 153 -6.05 18.81 -10.85
C GLN A 153 -7.19 17.99 -11.43
N LEU A 154 -8.12 17.50 -10.62
CA LEU A 154 -9.26 16.73 -11.12
C LEU A 154 -10.16 17.59 -12.02
N LYS A 155 -10.39 18.84 -11.66
CA LYS A 155 -11.16 19.79 -12.47
C LYS A 155 -10.54 19.98 -13.85
N ALA A 156 -9.21 20.13 -13.92
CA ALA A 156 -8.47 20.27 -15.18
C ALA A 156 -8.60 19.00 -16.06
N VAL A 157 -8.47 17.82 -15.44
CA VAL A 157 -8.61 16.53 -16.14
C VAL A 157 -10.03 16.33 -16.69
N ILE A 158 -11.06 16.68 -15.93
CA ILE A 158 -12.46 16.64 -16.40
C ILE A 158 -12.68 17.61 -17.58
N ALA A 159 -12.00 18.76 -17.60
CA ALA A 159 -12.03 19.71 -18.69
C ALA A 159 -11.23 19.28 -19.93
N GLY A 160 -10.60 18.12 -19.92
CA GLY A 160 -9.84 17.54 -21.03
C GLY A 160 -8.34 17.81 -21.02
N GLU A 161 -7.80 18.37 -19.95
CA GLU A 161 -6.36 18.51 -19.78
C GLU A 161 -5.74 17.15 -19.44
N LYS A 162 -4.45 17.00 -19.77
CA LYS A 162 -3.72 15.79 -19.38
C LYS A 162 -3.53 15.75 -17.88
N SER A 163 -3.74 14.57 -17.27
CA SER A 163 -3.32 14.36 -15.89
C SER A 163 -1.83 14.67 -15.72
N LYS A 164 -1.50 15.29 -14.61
CA LYS A 164 -0.12 15.64 -14.26
C LYS A 164 0.77 14.39 -14.13
N TYR A 165 0.14 13.24 -13.92
CA TYR A 165 0.81 11.97 -13.66
C TYR A 165 0.26 10.80 -14.49
#